data_7a3638888e585142060aaac657c4b39c
#
_entry.id   7a3638888e585142060aaac657c4b39c
#
_cell.length_a   1.000
_cell.length_b   1.000
_cell.length_c   1.000
_cell.angle_alpha   90.00
_cell.angle_beta   90.00
_cell.angle_gamma   90.00
#
_symmetry.space_group_name_H-M   'P 1'
#
loop_
_entity.id
_entity.type
_entity.pdbx_description
1 polymer ?
#
loop_
_entity_poly.entity_id
_entity_poly.type
_entity_poly.pdbx_seq_one_letter_code
_entity_poly.pdbx_strand_id
1 'polypeptide(L)'
;MCFYNNLLILIYSCRKFELSQSLDIKSMKLYPEAGRIYRDLENLGVLQNDKITVELLSSFDQLHYHGVEAVKKCIDVLGINERDYILEVGAGWGGPSRYIADRTNSQIVALELQRDFHEVGLDLTKRCGLSEKVEHICFDFLKYEQEKTRFDKIVSWLALYHIPDRKNICKKLFKLLRPGGKLFIEDLVMLDNTSKVDWNSLQKDLFANSLILTSEYRHQLQAVGFNIEYSEDMTSKWVSFTNNRYQDFLKGERKFIKLHGQHLFDQISYFYRKIVEYFDARAIGGLQVICSKPE
;
A
#
# COMPACT_ATOMS: atom_id res chain seq x y z
N MET A 1 -7.53 -27.46 58.32
CA MET A 1 -8.53 -27.32 57.24
C MET A 1 -8.08 -26.16 56.37
N CYS A 2 -7.37 -26.46 55.30
CA CYS A 2 -6.82 -25.49 54.38
C CYS A 2 -7.75 -25.28 53.21
N PHE A 3 -8.25 -24.08 53.03
CA PHE A 3 -8.91 -23.68 51.79
C PHE A 3 -7.85 -23.19 50.80
N TYR A 4 -7.64 -23.98 49.74
CA TYR A 4 -6.88 -23.54 48.59
C TYR A 4 -7.80 -22.76 47.67
N ASN A 5 -7.58 -21.45 47.57
CA ASN A 5 -8.11 -20.62 46.54
C ASN A 5 -7.42 -20.91 45.21
N ASN A 6 -8.15 -21.50 44.27
CA ASN A 6 -7.73 -21.63 42.90
C ASN A 6 -7.90 -20.25 42.20
N LEU A 7 -6.83 -19.51 42.17
CA LEU A 7 -6.70 -18.33 41.30
C LEU A 7 -6.32 -18.84 39.90
N LEU A 8 -7.31 -19.01 39.04
CA LEU A 8 -7.10 -19.24 37.62
C LEU A 8 -6.45 -17.97 37.02
N ILE A 9 -5.13 -17.94 37.07
CA ILE A 9 -4.34 -17.00 36.25
C ILE A 9 -4.52 -17.49 34.81
N LEU A 10 -5.35 -16.80 34.06
CA LEU A 10 -5.36 -16.84 32.61
C LEU A 10 -4.01 -16.31 32.15
N ILE A 11 -3.03 -17.20 32.10
CA ILE A 11 -1.79 -16.98 31.37
C ILE A 11 -2.19 -16.95 29.90
N TYR A 12 -2.44 -15.76 29.36
CA TYR A 12 -2.34 -15.54 27.94
C TYR A 12 -0.92 -15.98 27.55
N SER A 13 -0.84 -17.21 27.09
CA SER A 13 0.33 -17.74 26.41
C SER A 13 0.61 -16.80 25.24
N CYS A 14 1.47 -15.83 25.50
CA CYS A 14 2.20 -15.13 24.47
C CYS A 14 3.02 -16.22 23.76
N ARG A 15 2.43 -16.92 22.80
CA ARG A 15 3.19 -17.72 21.86
C ARG A 15 4.18 -16.72 21.27
N LYS A 16 5.43 -16.84 21.68
CA LYS A 16 6.55 -16.39 20.89
C LYS A 16 6.36 -17.07 19.54
N PHE A 17 5.75 -16.33 18.59
CA PHE A 17 5.93 -16.65 17.20
C PHE A 17 7.44 -16.56 16.98
N GLU A 18 8.09 -17.73 16.91
CA GLU A 18 9.39 -17.80 16.29
C GLU A 18 9.21 -17.10 14.94
N LEU A 19 9.99 -16.05 14.75
CA LEU A 19 10.08 -15.32 13.49
C LEU A 19 10.37 -16.37 12.41
N SER A 20 9.32 -16.90 11.75
CA SER A 20 9.49 -17.53 10.47
C SER A 20 10.27 -16.52 9.65
N GLN A 21 11.34 -16.93 8.99
CA GLN A 21 12.20 -16.06 8.20
C GLN A 21 11.30 -15.16 7.37
N SER A 22 11.28 -13.86 7.69
CA SER A 22 10.48 -12.91 6.93
C SER A 22 10.88 -13.06 5.48
N LEU A 23 9.90 -13.31 4.60
CA LEU A 23 10.17 -13.32 3.17
C LEU A 23 10.90 -12.02 2.84
N ASP A 24 12.05 -12.13 2.18
CA ASP A 24 12.81 -10.95 1.79
C ASP A 24 11.93 -10.09 0.88
N ILE A 25 11.42 -8.99 1.42
CA ILE A 25 10.54 -8.08 0.67
C ILE A 25 11.19 -7.53 -0.60
N LYS A 26 12.54 -7.56 -0.70
CA LYS A 26 13.26 -7.20 -1.92
C LYS A 26 13.09 -8.23 -3.04
N SER A 27 12.79 -9.47 -2.69
CA SER A 27 12.47 -10.54 -3.65
C SER A 27 10.97 -10.64 -3.95
N MET A 28 10.15 -9.77 -3.37
CA MET A 28 8.71 -9.73 -3.56
C MET A 28 8.35 -9.60 -5.04
N LYS A 29 7.48 -10.48 -5.53
CA LYS A 29 6.96 -10.48 -6.90
C LYS A 29 5.43 -10.53 -6.92
N LEU A 30 4.80 -9.74 -6.03
CA LEU A 30 3.34 -9.66 -5.92
C LEU A 30 2.70 -9.23 -7.24
N TYR A 31 3.33 -8.26 -7.90
CA TYR A 31 2.97 -7.85 -9.25
C TYR A 31 4.12 -8.22 -10.19
N PRO A 32 4.00 -9.36 -10.89
CA PRO A 32 5.02 -9.77 -11.85
C PRO A 32 5.08 -8.82 -13.04
N GLU A 33 6.25 -8.74 -13.66
CA GLU A 33 6.49 -7.94 -14.87
C GLU A 33 6.10 -6.46 -14.75
N ALA A 34 6.89 -5.67 -14.00
CA ALA A 34 6.69 -4.23 -13.88
C ALA A 34 6.57 -3.54 -15.26
N GLY A 35 7.31 -4.01 -16.27
CA GLY A 35 7.29 -3.49 -17.62
C GLY A 35 6.03 -3.81 -18.45
N ARG A 36 5.05 -4.58 -17.91
CA ARG A 36 3.82 -4.93 -18.67
C ARG A 36 3.03 -3.70 -19.10
N ILE A 37 3.10 -2.61 -18.34
CA ILE A 37 2.41 -1.35 -18.66
C ILE A 37 2.79 -0.80 -20.04
N TYR A 38 4.02 -1.05 -20.51
CA TYR A 38 4.43 -0.62 -21.85
C TYR A 38 3.66 -1.34 -22.95
N ARG A 39 3.35 -2.63 -22.77
CA ARG A 39 2.50 -3.37 -23.72
C ARG A 39 1.06 -2.82 -23.74
N ASP A 40 0.54 -2.43 -22.57
CA ASP A 40 -0.76 -1.78 -22.49
C ASP A 40 -0.77 -0.46 -23.25
N LEU A 41 0.27 0.36 -23.11
CA LEU A 41 0.43 1.63 -23.82
C LEU A 41 0.60 1.43 -25.33
N GLU A 42 1.45 0.49 -25.75
CA GLU A 42 1.64 0.15 -27.16
C GLU A 42 0.33 -0.33 -27.82
N ASN A 43 -0.47 -1.12 -27.11
CA ASN A 43 -1.79 -1.56 -27.59
C ASN A 43 -2.77 -0.39 -27.79
N LEU A 44 -2.52 0.77 -27.15
CA LEU A 44 -3.25 2.01 -27.35
C LEU A 44 -2.60 2.93 -28.41
N GLY A 45 -1.51 2.48 -29.06
CA GLY A 45 -0.78 3.26 -30.04
C GLY A 45 0.20 4.26 -29.47
N VAL A 46 0.51 4.17 -28.16
CA VAL A 46 1.48 5.05 -27.46
C VAL A 46 2.87 4.44 -27.56
N LEU A 47 3.77 5.08 -28.30
CA LEU A 47 5.13 4.59 -28.51
C LEU A 47 6.04 4.91 -27.33
N GLN A 48 7.21 4.24 -27.29
CA GLN A 48 8.15 4.30 -26.15
C GLN A 48 8.59 5.71 -25.75
N ASN A 49 8.68 6.65 -26.68
CA ASN A 49 9.16 8.02 -26.43
C ASN A 49 8.03 9.07 -26.44
N ASP A 50 6.80 8.65 -26.57
CA ASP A 50 5.67 9.58 -26.61
C ASP A 50 5.44 10.20 -25.24
N LYS A 51 5.04 11.48 -25.24
CA LYS A 51 4.48 12.09 -24.04
C LYS A 51 3.17 11.42 -23.68
N ILE A 52 2.92 11.28 -22.39
CA ILE A 52 1.73 10.63 -21.86
C ILE A 52 1.05 11.59 -20.89
N THR A 53 -0.27 11.59 -20.87
CA THR A 53 -1.02 12.34 -19.85
C THR A 53 -1.20 11.49 -18.60
N VAL A 54 -1.25 12.12 -17.43
CA VAL A 54 -1.57 11.46 -16.17
C VAL A 54 -2.94 10.80 -16.24
N GLU A 55 -3.90 11.42 -16.92
CA GLU A 55 -5.25 10.89 -17.08
C GLU A 55 -5.26 9.56 -17.84
N LEU A 56 -4.49 9.43 -18.92
CA LEU A 56 -4.34 8.17 -19.64
C LEU A 56 -3.73 7.08 -18.75
N LEU A 57 -2.63 7.39 -18.04
CA LEU A 57 -1.96 6.44 -17.16
C LEU A 57 -2.84 5.99 -16.00
N SER A 58 -3.69 6.85 -15.47
CA SER A 58 -4.55 6.56 -14.32
C SER A 58 -5.48 5.36 -14.52
N SER A 59 -5.69 4.93 -15.78
CA SER A 59 -6.44 3.71 -16.11
C SER A 59 -5.64 2.42 -15.87
N PHE A 60 -4.31 2.50 -15.69
CA PHE A 60 -3.41 1.34 -15.62
C PHE A 60 -2.53 1.32 -14.36
N ASP A 61 -2.13 2.49 -13.86
CA ASP A 61 -1.04 2.66 -12.92
C ASP A 61 -1.47 2.75 -11.45
N GLN A 62 -2.78 2.66 -11.20
CA GLN A 62 -3.34 2.66 -9.85
C GLN A 62 -3.44 1.23 -9.31
N LEU A 63 -2.39 0.76 -8.64
CA LEU A 63 -2.31 -0.63 -8.16
C LEU A 63 -3.15 -0.90 -6.90
N HIS A 64 -3.53 0.15 -6.20
CA HIS A 64 -4.36 0.10 -4.98
C HIS A 64 -5.87 -0.01 -5.30
N TYR A 65 -6.71 -0.07 -4.24
CA TYR A 65 -8.15 -0.18 -4.41
C TYR A 65 -8.79 1.17 -4.67
N HIS A 66 -9.89 1.17 -5.42
CA HIS A 66 -10.63 2.36 -5.87
C HIS A 66 -9.84 3.37 -6.72
N GLY A 67 -8.59 3.07 -7.07
CA GLY A 67 -7.80 3.85 -8.05
C GLY A 67 -7.83 5.36 -7.76
N VAL A 68 -8.05 6.15 -8.80
CA VAL A 68 -8.05 7.63 -8.72
C VAL A 68 -9.01 8.19 -7.67
N GLU A 69 -10.14 7.54 -7.38
CA GLU A 69 -11.10 8.04 -6.39
C GLU A 69 -10.52 8.01 -4.97
N ALA A 70 -9.71 6.99 -4.63
CA ALA A 70 -9.01 6.96 -3.35
C ALA A 70 -7.97 8.08 -3.24
N VAL A 71 -7.28 8.41 -4.34
CA VAL A 71 -6.30 9.50 -4.37
C VAL A 71 -6.99 10.87 -4.27
N LYS A 72 -8.10 11.09 -4.98
CA LYS A 72 -8.91 12.32 -4.84
C LYS A 72 -9.36 12.53 -3.40
N LYS A 73 -9.92 11.47 -2.77
CA LYS A 73 -10.31 11.52 -1.37
C LYS A 73 -9.14 11.93 -0.47
N CYS A 74 -7.95 11.36 -0.70
CA CYS A 74 -6.74 11.73 0.04
C CYS A 74 -6.38 13.21 -0.13
N ILE A 75 -6.39 13.74 -1.37
CA ILE A 75 -6.13 15.16 -1.65
C ILE A 75 -7.08 16.04 -0.85
N ASP A 76 -8.38 15.74 -0.91
CA ASP A 76 -9.43 16.54 -0.27
C ASP A 76 -9.31 16.52 1.25
N VAL A 77 -9.19 15.32 1.87
CA VAL A 77 -9.18 15.20 3.34
C VAL A 77 -7.89 15.69 3.98
N LEU A 78 -6.76 15.63 3.26
CA LEU A 78 -5.50 16.20 3.74
C LEU A 78 -5.34 17.68 3.40
N GLY A 79 -6.18 18.23 2.51
CA GLY A 79 -6.07 19.59 1.99
C GLY A 79 -4.75 19.83 1.25
N ILE A 80 -4.36 18.86 0.39
CA ILE A 80 -3.07 18.92 -0.33
C ILE A 80 -3.08 20.09 -1.32
N ASN A 81 -1.99 20.86 -1.32
CA ASN A 81 -1.82 22.02 -2.19
C ASN A 81 -0.36 22.18 -2.65
N GLU A 82 -0.09 23.21 -3.47
CA GLU A 82 1.21 23.45 -4.11
C GLU A 82 2.39 23.70 -3.16
N ARG A 83 2.12 23.97 -1.88
CA ARG A 83 3.16 24.23 -0.86
C ARG A 83 3.59 22.96 -0.14
N ASP A 84 2.83 21.87 -0.29
CA ASP A 84 3.09 20.62 0.44
C ASP A 84 4.28 19.86 -0.16
N TYR A 85 5.15 19.38 0.71
CA TYR A 85 6.18 18.40 0.43
C TYR A 85 5.72 17.04 0.98
N ILE A 86 5.54 16.06 0.11
CA ILE A 86 4.82 14.82 0.37
C ILE A 86 5.74 13.62 0.22
N LEU A 87 5.61 12.62 1.09
CA LEU A 87 6.21 11.29 0.93
C LEU A 87 5.11 10.28 0.61
N GLU A 88 5.22 9.58 -0.51
CA GLU A 88 4.47 8.35 -0.77
C GLU A 88 5.34 7.15 -0.41
N VAL A 89 4.86 6.28 0.50
CA VAL A 89 5.55 5.05 0.91
C VAL A 89 4.97 3.86 0.16
N GLY A 90 5.81 3.18 -0.64
CA GLY A 90 5.39 2.09 -1.51
C GLY A 90 4.72 2.59 -2.78
N ALA A 91 5.41 3.46 -3.52
CA ALA A 91 4.84 4.16 -4.66
C ALA A 91 4.53 3.28 -5.89
N GLY A 92 5.07 2.06 -5.94
CA GLY A 92 4.92 1.18 -7.10
C GLY A 92 5.37 1.88 -8.39
N TRP A 93 4.49 2.00 -9.36
CA TRP A 93 4.75 2.77 -10.58
C TRP A 93 4.63 4.29 -10.39
N GLY A 94 4.30 4.78 -9.21
CA GLY A 94 4.14 6.20 -8.92
C GLY A 94 2.84 6.81 -9.44
N GLY A 95 1.80 6.00 -9.63
CA GLY A 95 0.49 6.47 -10.11
C GLY A 95 -0.14 7.53 -9.21
N PRO A 96 -0.30 7.27 -7.90
CA PRO A 96 -0.82 8.29 -6.96
C PRO A 96 0.05 9.54 -6.91
N SER A 97 1.39 9.40 -6.85
CA SER A 97 2.31 10.55 -6.84
C SER A 97 2.12 11.44 -8.06
N ARG A 98 2.07 10.86 -9.28
CA ARG A 98 1.81 11.64 -10.51
C ARG A 98 0.46 12.34 -10.46
N TYR A 99 -0.58 11.62 -10.03
CA TYR A 99 -1.92 12.19 -9.95
C TYR A 99 -1.99 13.36 -8.96
N ILE A 100 -1.41 13.23 -7.77
CA ILE A 100 -1.36 14.30 -6.76
C ILE A 100 -0.59 15.49 -7.33
N ALA A 101 0.62 15.29 -7.87
CA ALA A 101 1.44 16.37 -8.40
C ALA A 101 0.76 17.14 -9.55
N ASP A 102 0.10 16.41 -10.46
CA ASP A 102 -0.64 17.00 -11.58
C ASP A 102 -1.81 17.89 -11.12
N ARG A 103 -2.54 17.43 -10.08
CA ARG A 103 -3.74 18.12 -9.59
C ARG A 103 -3.46 19.24 -8.61
N THR A 104 -2.37 19.16 -7.86
CA THR A 104 -2.10 20.10 -6.75
C THR A 104 -0.84 20.94 -6.94
N ASN A 105 -0.01 20.59 -7.93
CA ASN A 105 1.31 21.19 -8.15
C ASN A 105 2.29 21.01 -6.95
N SER A 106 2.01 20.08 -6.03
CA SER A 106 2.87 19.79 -4.87
C SER A 106 4.16 19.05 -5.26
N GLN A 107 5.13 19.04 -4.34
CA GLN A 107 6.39 18.28 -4.47
C GLN A 107 6.26 16.93 -3.79
N ILE A 108 6.65 15.84 -4.45
CA ILE A 108 6.44 14.48 -3.94
C ILE A 108 7.72 13.65 -4.06
N VAL A 109 8.06 12.95 -2.99
CA VAL A 109 9.01 11.84 -3.00
C VAL A 109 8.21 10.53 -3.11
N ALA A 110 8.38 9.84 -4.22
CA ALA A 110 7.80 8.53 -4.50
C ALA A 110 8.82 7.45 -4.11
N LEU A 111 8.68 6.89 -2.90
CA LEU A 111 9.60 5.89 -2.35
C LEU A 111 9.14 4.48 -2.68
N GLU A 112 9.95 3.73 -3.43
CA GLU A 112 9.68 2.36 -3.84
C GLU A 112 10.88 1.45 -3.56
N LEU A 113 10.60 0.24 -3.05
CA LEU A 113 11.65 -0.74 -2.75
C LEU A 113 12.07 -1.55 -3.98
N GLN A 114 11.11 -1.88 -4.84
CA GLN A 114 11.31 -2.74 -6.01
C GLN A 114 11.92 -1.93 -7.15
N ARG A 115 13.14 -2.30 -7.54
CA ARG A 115 13.91 -1.56 -8.56
C ARG A 115 13.19 -1.51 -9.91
N ASP A 116 12.58 -2.61 -10.34
CA ASP A 116 11.85 -2.70 -11.60
C ASP A 116 10.62 -1.78 -11.64
N PHE A 117 9.86 -1.68 -10.53
CA PHE A 117 8.76 -0.73 -10.40
C PHE A 117 9.25 0.72 -10.36
N HIS A 118 10.32 0.99 -9.61
CA HIS A 118 10.94 2.30 -9.55
C HIS A 118 11.39 2.79 -10.95
N GLU A 119 12.09 1.96 -11.73
CA GLU A 119 12.60 2.31 -13.06
C GLU A 119 11.45 2.64 -14.03
N VAL A 120 10.39 1.83 -14.04
CA VAL A 120 9.19 2.10 -14.82
C VAL A 120 8.50 3.40 -14.33
N GLY A 121 8.36 3.57 -13.03
CA GLY A 121 7.76 4.77 -12.44
C GLY A 121 8.48 6.06 -12.82
N LEU A 122 9.82 6.02 -12.80
CA LEU A 122 10.68 7.13 -13.21
C LEU A 122 10.47 7.50 -14.69
N ASP A 123 10.44 6.50 -15.59
CA ASP A 123 10.19 6.72 -17.01
C ASP A 123 8.81 7.31 -17.27
N LEU A 124 7.76 6.73 -16.69
CA LEU A 124 6.40 7.23 -16.84
C LEU A 124 6.25 8.67 -16.33
N THR A 125 6.89 8.99 -15.22
CA THR A 125 6.89 10.37 -14.66
C THR A 125 7.57 11.36 -15.58
N LYS A 126 8.71 10.97 -16.17
CA LYS A 126 9.42 11.77 -17.19
C LYS A 126 8.54 12.00 -18.41
N ARG A 127 7.87 10.98 -18.91
CA ARG A 127 6.97 11.06 -20.07
C ARG A 127 5.73 11.93 -19.81
N CYS A 128 5.29 12.01 -18.54
CA CYS A 128 4.24 12.95 -18.12
C CYS A 128 4.75 14.39 -17.93
N GLY A 129 6.05 14.66 -18.04
CA GLY A 129 6.62 15.99 -17.80
C GLY A 129 6.63 16.41 -16.33
N LEU A 130 6.58 15.45 -15.40
CA LEU A 130 6.47 15.71 -13.95
C LEU A 130 7.77 15.47 -13.17
N SER A 131 8.92 15.32 -13.84
CA SER A 131 10.21 15.05 -13.19
C SER A 131 10.63 16.12 -12.17
N GLU A 132 10.21 17.37 -12.34
CA GLU A 132 10.48 18.46 -11.40
C GLU A 132 9.54 18.46 -10.18
N LYS A 133 8.49 17.63 -10.19
CA LYS A 133 7.48 17.54 -9.15
C LYS A 133 7.51 16.23 -8.38
N VAL A 134 7.88 15.13 -9.04
CA VAL A 134 7.89 13.79 -8.46
C VAL A 134 9.31 13.23 -8.53
N GLU A 135 9.96 13.17 -7.39
CA GLU A 135 11.26 12.52 -7.20
C GLU A 135 11.05 11.04 -6.87
N HIS A 136 11.52 10.15 -7.74
CA HIS A 136 11.50 8.70 -7.48
C HIS A 136 12.75 8.25 -6.76
N ILE A 137 12.59 7.55 -5.62
CA ILE A 137 13.70 7.01 -4.83
C ILE A 137 13.52 5.49 -4.67
N CYS A 138 14.53 4.72 -5.15
CA CYS A 138 14.57 3.27 -4.95
C CYS A 138 15.28 2.97 -3.62
N PHE A 139 14.53 2.81 -2.54
CA PHE A 139 15.12 2.60 -1.22
C PHE A 139 14.19 1.87 -0.25
N ASP A 140 14.79 1.20 0.75
CA ASP A 140 14.08 0.56 1.85
C ASP A 140 13.56 1.62 2.83
N PHE A 141 12.23 1.70 2.99
CA PHE A 141 11.60 2.67 3.89
C PHE A 141 12.16 2.61 5.31
N LEU A 142 12.42 1.42 5.85
CA LEU A 142 12.96 1.30 7.21
C LEU A 142 14.37 1.87 7.36
N LYS A 143 15.11 2.02 6.27
CA LYS A 143 16.46 2.61 6.23
C LYS A 143 16.47 4.04 5.70
N TYR A 144 15.36 4.50 5.14
CA TYR A 144 15.26 5.85 4.57
C TYR A 144 15.39 6.89 5.67
N GLU A 145 16.29 7.84 5.52
CA GLU A 145 16.50 8.95 6.44
C GLU A 145 16.40 10.28 5.69
N GLN A 146 15.78 11.26 6.34
CA GLN A 146 15.70 12.63 5.84
C GLN A 146 16.22 13.56 6.95
N GLU A 147 17.38 14.15 6.73
CA GLU A 147 18.07 14.89 7.79
C GLU A 147 17.57 16.34 7.95
N LYS A 148 17.28 17.03 6.83
CA LYS A 148 17.09 18.48 6.81
C LYS A 148 15.64 18.92 6.65
N THR A 149 14.84 18.20 5.85
CA THR A 149 13.49 18.61 5.53
C THR A 149 12.52 17.51 5.96
N ARG A 150 11.46 17.88 6.67
CA ARG A 150 10.40 16.95 7.05
C ARG A 150 9.20 17.14 6.13
N PHE A 151 8.46 16.06 5.92
CA PHE A 151 7.29 16.09 5.06
C PHE A 151 6.11 16.77 5.72
N ASP A 152 5.35 17.53 4.94
CA ASP A 152 4.05 18.09 5.33
C ASP A 152 2.99 17.01 5.41
N LYS A 153 3.04 16.08 4.45
CA LYS A 153 2.12 14.95 4.36
C LYS A 153 2.89 13.66 4.09
N ILE A 154 2.39 12.56 4.64
CA ILE A 154 2.84 11.21 4.28
C ILE A 154 1.61 10.44 3.85
N VAL A 155 1.71 9.70 2.73
CA VAL A 155 0.62 8.90 2.18
C VAL A 155 1.09 7.48 1.88
N SER A 156 0.20 6.50 2.02
CA SER A 156 0.50 5.12 1.66
C SER A 156 -0.78 4.35 1.36
N TRP A 157 -0.77 3.58 0.26
CA TRP A 157 -1.87 2.71 -0.14
C TRP A 157 -1.37 1.28 -0.29
N LEU A 158 -1.89 0.35 0.52
CA LEU A 158 -1.65 -1.09 0.44
C LEU A 158 -0.15 -1.48 0.39
N ALA A 159 0.71 -0.75 1.12
CA ALA A 159 2.14 -0.99 1.11
C ALA A 159 2.72 -1.34 2.49
N LEU A 160 2.18 -0.76 3.55
CA LEU A 160 2.80 -0.89 4.87
C LEU A 160 2.67 -2.29 5.46
N TYR A 161 1.62 -3.06 5.11
CA TYR A 161 1.45 -4.44 5.58
C TYR A 161 2.53 -5.39 5.02
N HIS A 162 3.20 -5.04 3.93
CA HIS A 162 4.33 -5.78 3.40
C HIS A 162 5.61 -5.59 4.21
N ILE A 163 5.79 -4.42 4.83
CA ILE A 163 7.02 -4.05 5.52
C ILE A 163 7.02 -4.72 6.90
N PRO A 164 8.07 -5.49 7.28
CA PRO A 164 8.18 -6.07 8.61
C PRO A 164 8.36 -4.98 9.68
N ASP A 165 8.17 -5.34 10.96
CA ASP A 165 8.36 -4.45 12.11
C ASP A 165 7.45 -3.20 12.10
N ARG A 166 6.16 -3.46 12.27
CA ARG A 166 5.11 -2.43 12.32
C ARG A 166 5.41 -1.29 13.31
N LYS A 167 5.97 -1.61 14.48
CA LYS A 167 6.30 -0.59 15.49
C LYS A 167 7.35 0.40 14.97
N ASN A 168 8.34 -0.11 14.24
CA ASN A 168 9.37 0.74 13.65
C ASN A 168 8.82 1.57 12.48
N ILE A 169 7.89 1.02 11.69
CA ILE A 169 7.16 1.77 10.66
C ILE A 169 6.49 2.99 11.30
N CYS A 170 5.67 2.81 12.35
CA CYS A 170 4.96 3.92 13.00
C CYS A 170 5.92 4.99 13.55
N LYS A 171 7.01 4.58 14.20
CA LYS A 171 8.06 5.50 14.69
C LYS A 171 8.68 6.30 13.55
N LYS A 172 8.95 5.64 12.43
CA LYS A 172 9.58 6.28 11.27
C LYS A 172 8.65 7.26 10.58
N LEU A 173 7.39 6.90 10.38
CA LEU A 173 6.36 7.81 9.87
C LEU A 173 6.27 9.07 10.75
N PHE A 174 6.24 8.89 12.08
CA PHE A 174 6.20 10.02 13.01
C PHE A 174 7.46 10.89 12.95
N LYS A 175 8.65 10.28 12.84
CA LYS A 175 9.93 10.99 12.72
C LYS A 175 10.01 11.83 11.46
N LEU A 176 9.57 11.28 10.32
CA LEU A 176 9.66 11.93 9.00
C LEU A 176 8.65 13.05 8.80
N LEU A 177 7.52 13.03 9.51
CA LEU A 177 6.49 14.05 9.43
C LEU A 177 6.88 15.28 10.28
N ARG A 178 6.66 16.50 9.78
CA ARG A 178 6.85 17.72 10.57
C ARG A 178 5.78 17.87 11.66
N PRO A 179 5.99 18.67 12.72
CA PRO A 179 4.92 19.08 13.61
C PRO A 179 3.75 19.69 12.79
N GLY A 180 2.50 19.42 13.17
CA GLY A 180 1.30 19.82 12.41
C GLY A 180 1.10 19.08 11.09
N GLY A 181 2.01 18.20 10.69
CA GLY A 181 1.89 17.41 9.46
C GLY A 181 0.84 16.29 9.55
N LYS A 182 0.36 15.79 8.42
CA LYS A 182 -0.72 14.79 8.35
C LYS A 182 -0.29 13.52 7.64
N LEU A 183 -0.86 12.40 8.09
CA LEU A 183 -0.64 11.05 7.58
C LEU A 183 -1.96 10.48 7.07
N PHE A 184 -1.94 9.92 5.85
CA PHE A 184 -3.04 9.16 5.27
C PHE A 184 -2.56 7.74 4.97
N ILE A 185 -3.30 6.75 5.45
CA ILE A 185 -3.01 5.34 5.19
C ILE A 185 -4.29 4.63 4.78
N GLU A 186 -4.22 3.84 3.71
CA GLU A 186 -5.13 2.74 3.42
C GLU A 186 -4.33 1.44 3.40
N ASP A 187 -4.67 0.49 4.27
CA ASP A 187 -3.86 -0.72 4.46
C ASP A 187 -4.72 -1.95 4.80
N LEU A 188 -4.19 -3.14 4.50
CA LEU A 188 -4.81 -4.38 4.95
C LEU A 188 -4.60 -4.57 6.45
N VAL A 189 -5.59 -5.14 7.10
CA VAL A 189 -5.58 -5.49 8.53
C VAL A 189 -6.05 -6.93 8.75
N MET A 190 -5.71 -7.49 9.90
CA MET A 190 -6.31 -8.74 10.38
C MET A 190 -7.72 -8.47 10.88
N LEU A 191 -8.61 -9.45 10.70
CA LEU A 191 -9.90 -9.52 11.38
C LEU A 191 -9.87 -10.59 12.48
N ASP A 192 -10.84 -10.53 13.41
CA ASP A 192 -10.87 -11.39 14.61
C ASP A 192 -10.95 -12.91 14.29
N ASN A 193 -11.43 -13.27 13.10
CA ASN A 193 -11.50 -14.66 12.63
C ASN A 193 -10.21 -15.17 11.94
N THR A 194 -9.14 -14.39 11.93
CA THR A 194 -7.86 -14.76 11.27
C THR A 194 -7.23 -16.01 11.85
N SER A 195 -7.60 -16.43 13.08
CA SER A 195 -7.11 -17.65 13.72
C SER A 195 -7.38 -18.95 12.93
N LYS A 196 -8.28 -18.90 11.92
CA LYS A 196 -8.61 -20.01 11.04
C LYS A 196 -7.78 -20.08 9.77
N VAL A 197 -6.98 -19.06 9.49
CA VAL A 197 -6.13 -18.98 8.29
C VAL A 197 -4.67 -19.14 8.71
N ASP A 198 -3.96 -20.00 7.99
CA ASP A 198 -2.54 -20.18 8.21
C ASP A 198 -1.77 -18.91 7.85
N TRP A 199 -1.00 -18.41 8.83
CA TRP A 199 -0.18 -17.20 8.63
C TRP A 199 0.84 -17.37 7.50
N ASN A 200 1.42 -18.55 7.33
CA ASN A 200 2.37 -18.81 6.25
C ASN A 200 1.72 -18.66 4.87
N SER A 201 0.44 -19.03 4.75
CA SER A 201 -0.32 -18.80 3.52
C SER A 201 -0.52 -17.33 3.23
N LEU A 202 -0.89 -16.52 4.23
CA LEU A 202 -0.99 -15.05 4.07
C LEU A 202 0.34 -14.42 3.66
N GLN A 203 1.44 -14.83 4.30
CA GLN A 203 2.77 -14.35 3.91
C GLN A 203 3.13 -14.74 2.48
N LYS A 204 2.88 -15.98 2.09
CA LYS A 204 3.20 -16.49 0.75
C LYS A 204 2.34 -15.85 -0.33
N ASP A 205 1.02 -15.78 -0.13
CA ASP A 205 0.07 -15.38 -1.15
C ASP A 205 -0.03 -13.86 -1.28
N LEU A 206 0.13 -13.12 -0.18
CA LEU A 206 -0.03 -11.66 -0.11
C LEU A 206 1.25 -10.92 0.25
N PHE A 207 2.35 -11.61 0.51
CA PHE A 207 3.58 -11.03 1.09
C PHE A 207 3.30 -10.19 2.34
N ALA A 208 2.36 -10.67 3.17
CA ALA A 208 1.89 -9.98 4.36
C ALA A 208 2.85 -10.23 5.53
N ASN A 209 3.75 -9.29 5.80
CA ASN A 209 4.77 -9.42 6.85
C ASN A 209 4.37 -8.74 8.17
N SER A 210 3.37 -7.87 8.17
CA SER A 210 2.99 -7.10 9.36
C SER A 210 1.49 -6.78 9.44
N LEU A 211 0.62 -7.73 9.06
CA LEU A 211 -0.81 -7.59 9.31
C LEU A 211 -1.09 -7.64 10.82
N ILE A 212 -1.88 -6.69 11.30
CA ILE A 212 -2.31 -6.60 12.70
C ILE A 212 -3.80 -6.22 12.76
N LEU A 213 -4.43 -6.40 13.92
CA LEU A 213 -5.81 -5.97 14.15
C LEU A 213 -5.93 -4.44 14.05
N THR A 214 -7.09 -3.95 13.61
CA THR A 214 -7.39 -2.50 13.53
C THR A 214 -7.16 -1.79 14.87
N SER A 215 -7.55 -2.41 15.98
CA SER A 215 -7.34 -1.85 17.33
C SER A 215 -5.86 -1.69 17.66
N GLU A 216 -5.06 -2.70 17.33
CA GLU A 216 -3.61 -2.67 17.54
C GLU A 216 -2.93 -1.65 16.62
N TYR A 217 -3.38 -1.55 15.36
CA TYR A 217 -2.86 -0.55 14.42
C TYR A 217 -3.04 0.87 14.95
N ARG A 218 -4.26 1.19 15.38
CA ARG A 218 -4.58 2.49 15.99
C ARG A 218 -3.76 2.73 17.27
N HIS A 219 -3.65 1.72 18.14
CA HIS A 219 -2.86 1.83 19.37
C HIS A 219 -1.39 2.12 19.08
N GLN A 220 -0.78 1.44 18.09
CA GLN A 220 0.62 1.67 17.73
C GLN A 220 0.86 3.08 17.16
N LEU A 221 -0.07 3.62 16.35
CA LEU A 221 0.01 5.01 15.88
C LEU A 221 -0.08 6.01 17.05
N GLN A 222 -1.03 5.81 17.96
CA GLN A 222 -1.17 6.67 19.16
C GLN A 222 0.04 6.57 20.09
N ALA A 223 0.60 5.38 20.29
CA ALA A 223 1.74 5.14 21.16
C ALA A 223 3.03 5.87 20.72
N VAL A 224 3.16 6.20 19.44
CA VAL A 224 4.29 7.00 18.92
C VAL A 224 3.99 8.51 18.91
N GLY A 225 2.77 8.93 19.29
CA GLY A 225 2.40 10.33 19.45
C GLY A 225 1.43 10.89 18.40
N PHE A 226 0.92 10.08 17.45
CA PHE A 226 -0.09 10.55 16.50
C PHE A 226 -1.45 10.80 17.17
N ASN A 227 -2.12 11.87 16.77
CA ASN A 227 -3.56 12.06 16.97
C ASN A 227 -4.30 11.41 15.80
N ILE A 228 -5.20 10.45 16.06
CA ILE A 228 -6.07 9.87 15.04
C ILE A 228 -7.26 10.82 14.83
N GLU A 229 -7.32 11.47 13.67
CA GLU A 229 -8.40 12.38 13.29
C GLU A 229 -9.60 11.61 12.71
N TYR A 230 -9.32 10.53 11.96
CA TYR A 230 -10.34 9.71 11.33
C TYR A 230 -9.87 8.27 11.21
N SER A 231 -10.82 7.33 11.32
CA SER A 231 -10.56 5.90 11.10
C SER A 231 -11.82 5.23 10.57
N GLU A 232 -11.72 4.56 9.43
CA GLU A 232 -12.82 3.88 8.75
C GLU A 232 -12.48 2.42 8.47
N ASP A 233 -13.43 1.53 8.74
CA ASP A 233 -13.38 0.14 8.28
C ASP A 233 -13.77 0.10 6.79
N MET A 234 -12.81 -0.23 5.95
CA MET A 234 -12.97 -0.30 4.51
C MET A 234 -13.38 -1.70 4.02
N THR A 235 -13.53 -2.67 4.92
CA THR A 235 -13.67 -4.09 4.59
C THR A 235 -14.80 -4.34 3.59
N SER A 236 -16.02 -3.84 3.87
CA SER A 236 -17.16 -4.09 2.98
C SER A 236 -17.00 -3.47 1.60
N LYS A 237 -16.42 -2.25 1.54
CA LYS A 237 -16.12 -1.56 0.27
C LYS A 237 -15.07 -2.33 -0.54
N TRP A 238 -14.06 -2.86 0.14
CA TRP A 238 -12.97 -3.58 -0.51
C TRP A 238 -13.34 -5.00 -0.92
N VAL A 239 -14.22 -5.69 -0.17
CA VAL A 239 -14.84 -6.95 -0.61
C VAL A 239 -15.53 -6.75 -1.96
N SER A 240 -16.40 -5.75 -2.07
CA SER A 240 -17.12 -5.47 -3.32
C SER A 240 -16.18 -5.11 -4.46
N PHE A 241 -15.19 -4.25 -4.20
CA PHE A 241 -14.22 -3.82 -5.20
C PHE A 241 -13.36 -4.99 -5.70
N THR A 242 -12.80 -5.81 -4.81
CA THR A 242 -11.90 -6.91 -5.18
C THR A 242 -12.63 -8.03 -5.92
N ASN A 243 -13.88 -8.34 -5.52
CA ASN A 243 -14.74 -9.26 -6.26
C ASN A 243 -15.00 -8.76 -7.69
N ASN A 244 -15.44 -7.52 -7.84
CA ASN A 244 -15.70 -6.93 -9.16
C ASN A 244 -14.44 -6.94 -10.03
N ARG A 245 -13.32 -6.50 -9.49
CA ARG A 245 -12.02 -6.48 -10.19
C ARG A 245 -11.61 -7.89 -10.66
N TYR A 246 -11.78 -8.90 -9.83
CA TYR A 246 -11.47 -10.28 -10.21
C TYR A 246 -12.40 -10.77 -11.33
N GLN A 247 -13.72 -10.55 -11.22
CA GLN A 247 -14.67 -10.94 -12.26
C GLN A 247 -14.40 -10.23 -13.59
N ASP A 248 -14.09 -8.94 -13.56
CA ASP A 248 -13.78 -8.17 -14.76
C ASP A 248 -12.45 -8.60 -15.40
N PHE A 249 -11.46 -8.96 -14.58
CA PHE A 249 -10.22 -9.55 -15.06
C PHE A 249 -10.45 -10.88 -15.79
N LEU A 250 -11.28 -11.77 -15.24
CA LEU A 250 -11.66 -13.04 -15.88
C LEU A 250 -12.42 -12.83 -17.19
N LYS A 251 -13.35 -11.87 -17.26
CA LYS A 251 -14.04 -11.52 -18.52
C LYS A 251 -13.06 -11.05 -19.59
N GLY A 252 -11.97 -10.40 -19.18
CA GLY A 252 -10.90 -9.90 -20.06
C GLY A 252 -9.86 -10.94 -20.50
N GLU A 253 -9.94 -12.19 -20.03
CA GLU A 253 -8.94 -13.26 -20.19
C GLU A 253 -8.32 -13.32 -21.59
N ARG A 254 -9.14 -13.52 -22.62
CA ARG A 254 -8.65 -13.68 -24.00
C ARG A 254 -7.83 -12.50 -24.49
N LYS A 255 -8.29 -11.28 -24.18
CA LYS A 255 -7.59 -10.04 -24.55
C LYS A 255 -6.27 -9.91 -23.78
N PHE A 256 -6.30 -10.21 -22.47
CA PHE A 256 -5.12 -10.15 -21.62
C PHE A 256 -4.06 -11.17 -22.05
N ILE A 257 -4.45 -12.42 -22.27
CA ILE A 257 -3.52 -13.49 -22.71
C ILE A 257 -2.89 -13.16 -24.07
N LYS A 258 -3.66 -12.62 -24.99
CA LYS A 258 -3.13 -12.19 -26.29
C LYS A 258 -2.04 -11.13 -26.16
N LEU A 259 -2.18 -10.22 -25.19
CA LEU A 259 -1.27 -9.09 -25.01
C LEU A 259 -0.08 -9.44 -24.09
N HIS A 260 -0.33 -10.19 -23.04
CA HIS A 260 0.63 -10.41 -21.96
C HIS A 260 1.09 -11.85 -21.78
N GLY A 261 0.39 -12.81 -22.39
CA GLY A 261 0.67 -14.25 -22.28
C GLY A 261 -0.06 -14.93 -21.13
N GLN A 262 -0.21 -16.27 -21.28
CA GLN A 262 -0.92 -17.13 -20.33
C GLN A 262 -0.30 -17.08 -18.93
N HIS A 263 1.03 -17.17 -18.86
CA HIS A 263 1.74 -17.22 -17.57
C HIS A 263 1.44 -16.01 -16.67
N LEU A 264 1.47 -14.80 -17.24
CA LEU A 264 1.16 -13.58 -16.48
C LEU A 264 -0.31 -13.52 -16.07
N PHE A 265 -1.23 -13.99 -16.96
CA PHE A 265 -2.64 -14.11 -16.62
C PHE A 265 -2.86 -15.02 -15.41
N ASP A 266 -2.23 -16.21 -15.39
CA ASP A 266 -2.36 -17.17 -14.31
C ASP A 266 -1.85 -16.62 -12.98
N GLN A 267 -0.72 -15.91 -13.00
CA GLN A 267 -0.14 -15.29 -11.78
C GLN A 267 -1.06 -14.20 -11.21
N ILE A 268 -1.56 -13.29 -12.04
CA ILE A 268 -2.45 -12.20 -11.58
C ILE A 268 -3.81 -12.75 -11.17
N SER A 269 -4.35 -13.72 -11.91
CA SER A 269 -5.61 -14.41 -11.57
C SER A 269 -5.51 -15.11 -10.21
N TYR A 270 -4.38 -15.81 -9.96
CA TYR A 270 -4.12 -16.43 -8.66
C TYR A 270 -4.15 -15.39 -7.52
N PHE A 271 -3.42 -14.28 -7.68
CA PHE A 271 -3.37 -13.23 -6.67
C PHE A 271 -4.75 -12.61 -6.40
N TYR A 272 -5.51 -12.24 -7.45
CA TYR A 272 -6.85 -11.67 -7.28
C TYR A 272 -7.81 -12.65 -6.61
N ARG A 273 -7.76 -13.92 -6.99
CA ARG A 273 -8.55 -14.97 -6.38
C ARG A 273 -8.22 -15.13 -4.89
N LYS A 274 -6.92 -15.12 -4.52
CA LYS A 274 -6.47 -15.22 -3.12
C LYS A 274 -6.96 -14.05 -2.27
N ILE A 275 -6.89 -12.83 -2.79
CA ILE A 275 -7.45 -11.65 -2.11
C ILE A 275 -8.95 -11.85 -1.82
N VAL A 276 -9.73 -12.28 -2.81
CA VAL A 276 -11.16 -12.55 -2.64
C VAL A 276 -11.39 -13.63 -1.58
N GLU A 277 -10.70 -14.77 -1.67
CA GLU A 277 -10.81 -15.88 -0.71
C GLU A 277 -10.54 -15.42 0.72
N TYR A 278 -9.50 -14.59 0.95
CA TYR A 278 -9.16 -14.10 2.29
C TYR A 278 -10.16 -13.07 2.83
N PHE A 279 -10.74 -12.22 1.99
CA PHE A 279 -11.83 -11.36 2.38
C PHE A 279 -13.09 -12.14 2.73
N ASP A 280 -13.49 -13.11 1.91
CA ASP A 280 -14.67 -13.96 2.12
C ASP A 280 -14.52 -14.82 3.39
N ALA A 281 -13.34 -15.33 3.65
CA ALA A 281 -13.00 -16.03 4.90
C ALA A 281 -12.94 -15.11 6.13
N ARG A 282 -13.10 -13.80 5.95
CA ARG A 282 -12.91 -12.78 7.00
C ARG A 282 -11.54 -12.89 7.70
N ALA A 283 -10.52 -13.28 6.94
CA ALA A 283 -9.15 -13.34 7.42
C ALA A 283 -8.48 -11.97 7.36
N ILE A 284 -8.80 -11.19 6.34
CA ILE A 284 -8.29 -9.82 6.15
C ILE A 284 -9.44 -8.83 6.05
N GLY A 285 -9.16 -7.61 6.43
CA GLY A 285 -10.04 -6.44 6.28
C GLY A 285 -9.27 -5.25 5.74
N GLY A 286 -9.96 -4.14 5.63
CA GLY A 286 -9.40 -2.87 5.17
C GLY A 286 -9.53 -1.78 6.22
N LEU A 287 -8.49 -0.97 6.33
CA LEU A 287 -8.46 0.21 7.21
C LEU A 287 -8.06 1.44 6.41
N GLN A 288 -8.84 2.50 6.57
CA GLN A 288 -8.38 3.86 6.26
C GLN A 288 -8.16 4.60 7.57
N VAL A 289 -7.02 5.26 7.72
CA VAL A 289 -6.73 6.09 8.90
C VAL A 289 -6.07 7.40 8.49
N ILE A 290 -6.50 8.49 9.11
CA ILE A 290 -5.94 9.81 8.98
C ILE A 290 -5.46 10.25 10.35
N CYS A 291 -4.19 10.67 10.42
CA CYS A 291 -3.57 11.13 11.65
C CYS A 291 -2.92 12.48 11.45
N SER A 292 -2.77 13.22 12.55
CA SER A 292 -1.89 14.39 12.62
C SER A 292 -0.78 14.18 13.63
N LYS A 293 0.36 14.79 13.36
CA LYS A 293 1.42 14.95 14.34
C LYS A 293 1.16 16.24 15.10
N PRO A 294 1.12 16.24 16.44
CA PRO A 294 1.00 17.47 17.23
C PRO A 294 2.04 18.52 16.87
N GLU A 295 1.70 19.81 17.12
CA GLU A 295 2.63 20.94 16.94
C GLU A 295 3.88 20.81 17.81
#